data_2602348cf05ecbe0e0790326afb09208
#
_entry.id   2602348cf05ecbe0e0790326afb09208
#
_cell.length_a   1.000
_cell.length_b   1.000
_cell.length_c   1.000
_cell.angle_alpha   90.00
_cell.angle_beta   90.00
_cell.angle_gamma   90.00
#
_symmetry.space_group_name_H-M   'P 1'
#
loop_
_entity.id
_entity.type
_entity.pdbx_description
1 polymer ?
#
loop_
_entity_poly.entity_id
_entity_poly.type
_entity_poly.pdbx_seq_one_letter_code
_entity_poly.pdbx_strand_id
1 'polypeptide(L)'
;MASKFELSIDVNYVNSWGVVEAIRELFQNAYDESVQQPENDYFFSYDKESSCILIGNKKSVLNTETLLLGCSSKTNDKNTIGQFGEGYKLATIVLLRTGHSITFYNYGAREVWTTKLVKSRKYSGRLVPTFYVEKSHVWEKVPDNDLTIKIENITEEEYGLIVESNLRLQNLNSNDILNCSHGKILLSKEYQGKIYVSGLYVTTVDNYEYGYDINPENINLDRDRKTIPSFDLSWETSKMWSEHVNTDQFVNLITSESIPYDINYLSLSSISSIKNYDPITITKIRNIIGHGEIPVISQDMYDRVIAAGGKPHFVNSILYNELLPYLTDS
;
A
#
# COMPACT_ATOMS: atom_id res chain seq x y z
N MET A 1 13.28 -12.86 37.78
CA MET A 1 13.84 -13.82 36.77
C MET A 1 13.11 -13.61 35.48
N ALA A 2 13.83 -13.58 34.38
CA ALA A 2 13.24 -13.49 33.06
C ALA A 2 12.54 -14.81 32.66
N SER A 3 11.33 -14.74 32.18
CA SER A 3 10.67 -15.87 31.51
C SER A 3 11.19 -15.98 30.09
N LYS A 4 11.57 -17.19 29.65
CA LYS A 4 12.13 -17.43 28.32
C LYS A 4 11.13 -18.13 27.42
N PHE A 5 10.89 -17.55 26.22
CA PHE A 5 9.99 -18.09 25.20
C PHE A 5 10.73 -18.27 23.88
N GLU A 6 11.01 -19.51 23.49
CA GLU A 6 11.58 -19.85 22.18
C GLU A 6 10.44 -20.02 21.18
N LEU A 7 10.46 -19.25 20.08
CA LEU A 7 9.49 -19.44 19.02
C LEU A 7 9.89 -20.64 18.12
N SER A 8 8.89 -21.38 17.65
CA SER A 8 9.09 -22.52 16.73
C SER A 8 9.21 -22.07 15.27
N ILE A 9 9.95 -21.01 15.00
CA ILE A 9 10.16 -20.43 13.68
C ILE A 9 11.65 -20.45 13.37
N ASP A 10 12.03 -20.99 12.20
CA ASP A 10 13.41 -20.99 11.73
C ASP A 10 13.85 -19.57 11.33
N VAL A 11 15.11 -19.23 11.60
CA VAL A 11 15.69 -17.91 11.28
C VAL A 11 15.58 -17.56 9.78
N ASN A 12 15.52 -18.55 8.91
CA ASN A 12 15.40 -18.37 7.47
C ASN A 12 13.95 -18.31 6.97
N TYR A 13 12.97 -18.35 7.86
CA TYR A 13 11.59 -18.14 7.48
C TYR A 13 11.42 -16.72 6.93
N VAL A 14 10.61 -16.53 5.85
CA VAL A 14 10.48 -15.27 5.09
C VAL A 14 11.84 -14.67 4.65
N ASN A 15 12.66 -15.47 4.00
CA ASN A 15 14.01 -15.10 3.55
C ASN A 15 14.06 -13.82 2.68
N SER A 16 12.99 -13.55 1.93
CA SER A 16 12.87 -12.41 1.04
C SER A 16 12.57 -11.10 1.77
N TRP A 17 12.31 -11.13 3.08
CA TRP A 17 12.02 -9.95 3.86
C TRP A 17 13.31 -9.31 4.38
N GLY A 18 13.37 -7.97 4.26
CA GLY A 18 14.39 -7.11 4.86
C GLY A 18 13.81 -6.23 5.96
N VAL A 19 14.56 -5.21 6.35
CA VAL A 19 14.18 -4.27 7.41
C VAL A 19 12.89 -3.52 7.06
N VAL A 20 12.68 -3.17 5.78
CA VAL A 20 11.50 -2.45 5.32
C VAL A 20 10.22 -3.24 5.57
N GLU A 21 10.19 -4.51 5.17
CA GLU A 21 9.04 -5.38 5.41
C GLU A 21 8.80 -5.62 6.90
N ALA A 22 9.86 -5.77 7.69
CA ALA A 22 9.74 -5.94 9.14
C ALA A 22 9.12 -4.70 9.81
N ILE A 23 9.61 -3.51 9.49
CA ILE A 23 9.05 -2.25 10.02
C ILE A 23 7.62 -2.04 9.53
N ARG A 24 7.32 -2.39 8.25
CA ARG A 24 5.96 -2.34 7.70
C ARG A 24 4.98 -3.17 8.55
N GLU A 25 5.35 -4.40 8.94
CA GLU A 25 4.49 -5.24 9.75
C GLU A 25 4.25 -4.67 11.16
N LEU A 26 5.29 -4.10 11.78
CA LEU A 26 5.15 -3.46 13.10
C LEU A 26 4.27 -2.21 13.01
N PHE A 27 4.52 -1.36 12.01
CA PHE A 27 3.72 -0.15 11.77
C PHE A 27 2.25 -0.51 11.52
N GLN A 28 2.01 -1.50 10.67
CA GLN A 28 0.67 -1.94 10.33
C GLN A 28 -0.10 -2.43 11.56
N ASN A 29 0.54 -3.25 12.42
CA ASN A 29 -0.11 -3.72 13.64
C ASN A 29 -0.50 -2.54 14.56
N ALA A 30 0.36 -1.53 14.68
CA ALA A 30 0.07 -0.34 15.46
C ALA A 30 -1.07 0.50 14.85
N TYR A 31 -1.05 0.65 13.53
CA TYR A 31 -2.10 1.36 12.78
C TYR A 31 -3.46 0.65 12.86
N ASP A 32 -3.51 -0.65 12.59
CA ASP A 32 -4.73 -1.44 12.65
C ASP A 32 -5.38 -1.38 14.04
N GLU A 33 -4.56 -1.38 15.10
CA GLU A 33 -5.04 -1.23 16.47
C GLU A 33 -5.71 0.14 16.68
N SER A 34 -5.14 1.21 16.13
CA SER A 34 -5.72 2.56 16.23
C SER A 34 -7.01 2.71 15.42
N VAL A 35 -7.17 1.96 14.33
CA VAL A 35 -8.41 1.93 13.54
C VAL A 35 -9.53 1.21 14.28
N GLN A 36 -9.21 0.08 14.94
CA GLN A 36 -10.18 -0.68 15.72
C GLN A 36 -10.60 0.03 17.03
N GLN A 37 -9.65 0.73 17.65
CA GLN A 37 -9.83 1.44 18.92
C GLN A 37 -9.30 2.87 18.78
N PRO A 38 -10.12 3.83 18.38
CA PRO A 38 -9.70 5.21 18.08
C PRO A 38 -8.99 5.94 19.24
N GLU A 39 -9.27 5.54 20.49
CA GLU A 39 -8.57 6.06 21.66
C GLU A 39 -7.16 5.50 21.84
N ASN A 40 -6.79 4.47 21.06
CA ASN A 40 -5.50 3.81 21.09
C ASN A 40 -4.61 4.29 19.94
N ASP A 41 -4.36 5.60 19.88
CA ASP A 41 -3.53 6.20 18.85
C ASP A 41 -2.20 5.47 18.71
N TYR A 42 -1.74 5.30 17.48
CA TYR A 42 -0.40 4.84 17.19
C TYR A 42 0.57 6.01 17.11
N PHE A 43 1.86 5.71 17.28
CA PHE A 43 2.93 6.64 17.00
C PHE A 43 4.07 5.95 16.24
N PHE A 44 4.81 6.75 15.50
CA PHE A 44 6.03 6.37 14.82
C PHE A 44 7.02 7.53 14.92
N SER A 45 8.25 7.27 15.32
CA SER A 45 9.31 8.26 15.31
C SER A 45 10.66 7.63 14.97
N TYR A 46 11.52 8.39 14.31
CA TYR A 46 12.91 8.06 14.07
C TYR A 46 13.81 9.09 14.75
N ASP A 47 14.74 8.60 15.54
CA ASP A 47 15.82 9.41 16.12
C ASP A 47 17.13 9.11 15.40
N LYS A 48 17.60 10.11 14.64
CA LYS A 48 18.82 10.02 13.86
C LYS A 48 20.07 9.88 14.74
N GLU A 49 20.11 10.55 15.91
CA GLU A 49 21.28 10.54 16.80
C GLU A 49 21.49 9.16 17.40
N SER A 50 20.44 8.51 17.85
CA SER A 50 20.51 7.15 18.41
C SER A 50 20.28 6.06 17.34
N SER A 51 20.06 6.40 16.08
CA SER A 51 19.76 5.46 14.99
C SER A 51 18.65 4.48 15.36
N CYS A 52 17.56 4.99 15.95
CA CYS A 52 16.48 4.12 16.41
C CYS A 52 15.10 4.56 15.93
N ILE A 53 14.23 3.58 15.71
CA ILE A 53 12.81 3.76 15.47
C ILE A 53 12.03 3.36 16.71
N LEU A 54 11.02 4.18 17.06
CA LEU A 54 10.01 3.86 18.06
C LEU A 54 8.65 3.75 17.39
N ILE A 55 7.96 2.63 17.62
CA ILE A 55 6.60 2.36 17.13
C ILE A 55 5.76 1.87 18.30
N GLY A 56 4.51 2.27 18.38
CA GLY A 56 3.62 1.73 19.40
C GLY A 56 2.25 2.37 19.45
N ASN A 57 1.55 2.11 20.56
CA ASN A 57 0.18 2.55 20.79
C ASN A 57 -0.01 3.01 22.25
N LYS A 58 -1.01 3.88 22.49
CA LYS A 58 -1.28 4.44 23.82
C LYS A 58 -1.77 3.42 24.83
N LYS A 59 -2.67 2.52 24.46
CA LYS A 59 -3.34 1.63 25.43
C LYS A 59 -3.18 0.13 25.11
N SER A 60 -2.27 -0.21 24.21
CA SER A 60 -2.03 -1.62 23.85
C SER A 60 -1.22 -2.36 24.91
N VAL A 61 -1.59 -3.61 25.12
CA VAL A 61 -0.87 -4.54 25.99
C VAL A 61 -0.63 -5.85 25.24
N LEU A 62 0.64 -6.30 25.20
CA LEU A 62 1.00 -7.61 24.69
C LEU A 62 0.86 -8.68 25.78
N ASN A 63 0.16 -9.75 25.47
CA ASN A 63 0.10 -10.93 26.32
C ASN A 63 1.08 -12.00 25.80
N THR A 64 1.74 -12.72 26.73
CA THR A 64 2.68 -13.78 26.36
C THR A 64 2.04 -14.91 25.58
N GLU A 65 0.72 -15.10 25.67
CA GLU A 65 -0.04 -16.03 24.85
C GLU A 65 0.02 -15.71 23.35
N THR A 66 0.20 -14.42 23.00
CA THR A 66 0.36 -14.00 21.61
C THR A 66 1.67 -14.50 20.98
N LEU A 67 2.64 -14.98 21.75
CA LEU A 67 3.86 -15.61 21.26
C LEU A 67 3.60 -16.99 20.64
N LEU A 68 2.46 -17.64 20.91
CA LEU A 68 2.04 -18.85 20.21
C LEU A 68 1.76 -18.52 18.74
N LEU A 69 2.23 -19.38 17.83
CA LEU A 69 1.93 -19.26 16.40
C LEU A 69 0.44 -19.54 16.13
N GLY A 70 -0.15 -18.76 15.23
CA GLY A 70 -1.57 -18.90 14.88
C GLY A 70 -2.54 -18.25 15.87
N CYS A 71 -2.07 -17.68 16.98
CA CYS A 71 -2.92 -16.88 17.87
C CYS A 71 -2.99 -15.43 17.39
N SER A 72 -4.17 -15.01 16.92
CA SER A 72 -4.48 -13.63 16.59
C SER A 72 -5.74 -13.20 17.34
N SER A 73 -5.72 -12.01 17.91
CA SER A 73 -6.93 -11.37 18.44
C SER A 73 -7.83 -10.77 17.35
N LYS A 74 -7.37 -10.76 16.08
CA LYS A 74 -7.94 -10.00 14.95
C LYS A 74 -8.58 -10.86 13.85
N THR A 75 -8.95 -12.11 14.12
CA THR A 75 -9.35 -13.12 13.11
C THR A 75 -10.66 -12.85 12.34
N ASN A 76 -11.44 -11.83 12.69
CA ASN A 76 -12.78 -11.61 12.10
C ASN A 76 -13.05 -10.20 11.55
N ASP A 77 -12.06 -9.31 11.47
CA ASP A 77 -12.30 -7.94 11.00
C ASP A 77 -11.73 -7.74 9.58
N LYS A 78 -12.63 -7.46 8.61
CA LYS A 78 -12.29 -7.22 7.21
C LYS A 78 -11.58 -5.88 6.96
N ASN A 79 -11.61 -4.96 7.93
CA ASN A 79 -11.03 -3.63 7.81
C ASN A 79 -9.56 -3.57 8.27
N THR A 80 -9.02 -4.67 8.78
CA THR A 80 -7.63 -4.75 9.23
C THR A 80 -6.79 -5.56 8.26
N ILE A 81 -5.60 -5.04 7.98
CA ILE A 81 -4.64 -5.67 7.07
C ILE A 81 -3.93 -6.85 7.77
N GLY A 82 -3.82 -6.83 9.11
CA GLY A 82 -3.11 -7.81 9.95
C GLY A 82 -3.92 -9.04 10.37
N GLN A 83 -4.33 -9.89 9.41
CA GLN A 83 -5.23 -11.03 9.67
C GLN A 83 -4.61 -12.23 10.41
N PHE A 84 -3.28 -12.40 10.41
CA PHE A 84 -2.65 -13.67 10.78
C PHE A 84 -1.98 -13.70 12.17
N GLY A 85 -1.90 -12.59 12.89
CA GLY A 85 -1.32 -12.54 14.26
C GLY A 85 0.17 -12.91 14.38
N GLU A 86 0.86 -13.06 13.25
CA GLU A 86 2.26 -13.49 13.18
C GLU A 86 3.22 -12.32 12.87
N GLY A 87 2.72 -11.18 12.40
CA GLY A 87 3.51 -10.09 11.82
C GLY A 87 4.67 -9.63 12.71
N TYR A 88 4.42 -9.31 13.99
CA TYR A 88 5.48 -8.82 14.88
C TYR A 88 6.54 -9.90 15.20
N LYS A 89 6.17 -11.19 15.19
CA LYS A 89 7.09 -12.32 15.39
C LYS A 89 8.01 -12.48 14.19
N LEU A 90 7.45 -12.36 12.98
CA LEU A 90 8.21 -12.39 11.73
C LEU A 90 9.11 -11.15 11.61
N ALA A 91 8.59 -9.98 11.94
CA ALA A 91 9.39 -8.75 12.02
C ALA A 91 10.58 -8.91 12.97
N THR A 92 10.36 -9.51 14.16
CA THR A 92 11.43 -9.77 15.13
C THR A 92 12.52 -10.67 14.55
N ILE A 93 12.16 -11.75 13.84
CA ILE A 93 13.15 -12.64 13.22
C ILE A 93 13.98 -11.89 12.18
N VAL A 94 13.31 -11.15 11.31
CA VAL A 94 13.96 -10.41 10.21
C VAL A 94 14.92 -9.38 10.78
N LEU A 95 14.49 -8.55 11.73
CA LEU A 95 15.32 -7.54 12.37
C LEU A 95 16.55 -8.14 13.05
N LEU A 96 16.37 -9.20 13.82
CA LEU A 96 17.49 -9.88 14.48
C LEU A 96 18.47 -10.51 13.46
N ARG A 97 17.96 -11.08 12.37
CA ARG A 97 18.78 -11.68 11.31
C ARG A 97 19.57 -10.62 10.54
N THR A 98 19.03 -9.43 10.35
CA THR A 98 19.66 -8.31 9.65
C THR A 98 20.57 -7.45 10.54
N GLY A 99 20.73 -7.83 11.83
CA GLY A 99 21.68 -7.16 12.74
C GLY A 99 21.06 -6.03 13.59
N HIS A 100 19.75 -5.87 13.57
CA HIS A 100 19.04 -4.91 14.38
C HIS A 100 18.68 -5.48 15.74
N SER A 101 18.56 -4.61 16.76
CA SER A 101 17.99 -4.97 18.05
C SER A 101 16.52 -4.57 18.12
N ILE A 102 15.70 -5.39 18.72
CA ILE A 102 14.29 -5.07 18.96
C ILE A 102 13.91 -5.36 20.42
N THR A 103 13.33 -4.37 21.08
CA THR A 103 12.88 -4.42 22.47
C THR A 103 11.45 -3.91 22.57
N PHE A 104 10.61 -4.64 23.30
CA PHE A 104 9.22 -4.26 23.54
C PHE A 104 9.08 -3.77 24.99
N TYR A 105 8.75 -2.51 25.16
CA TYR A 105 8.39 -1.91 26.44
C TYR A 105 6.87 -2.01 26.59
N ASN A 106 6.42 -3.08 27.24
CA ASN A 106 5.01 -3.41 27.45
C ASN A 106 4.56 -2.85 28.80
N TYR A 107 4.38 -1.53 28.85
CA TYR A 107 4.15 -0.80 30.08
C TYR A 107 2.85 -1.21 30.77
N GLY A 108 1.77 -1.42 30.04
CA GLY A 108 0.49 -1.83 30.62
C GLY A 108 0.58 -3.15 31.39
N ALA A 109 1.46 -4.07 30.99
CA ALA A 109 1.76 -5.30 31.71
C ALA A 109 2.93 -5.14 32.70
N ARG A 110 3.60 -3.99 32.74
CA ARG A 110 4.85 -3.75 33.51
C ARG A 110 5.95 -4.73 33.17
N GLU A 111 6.15 -4.95 31.85
CA GLU A 111 7.12 -5.91 31.33
C GLU A 111 8.03 -5.25 30.30
N VAL A 112 9.28 -5.72 30.23
CA VAL A 112 10.19 -5.47 29.11
C VAL A 112 10.51 -6.82 28.47
N TRP A 113 10.33 -6.88 27.14
CA TRP A 113 10.61 -8.07 26.35
C TRP A 113 11.83 -7.80 25.50
N THR A 114 12.96 -8.39 25.84
CA THR A 114 14.17 -8.36 25.00
C THR A 114 14.22 -9.60 24.12
N THR A 115 14.86 -9.48 22.94
CA THR A 115 14.85 -10.56 21.95
C THR A 115 16.26 -10.89 21.49
N LYS A 116 16.51 -12.17 21.19
CA LYS A 116 17.79 -12.67 20.64
C LYS A 116 17.56 -13.89 19.77
N LEU A 117 18.46 -14.12 18.80
CA LEU A 117 18.59 -15.41 18.13
C LEU A 117 19.40 -16.36 19.01
N VAL A 118 18.85 -17.52 19.35
CA VAL A 118 19.46 -18.51 20.23
C VAL A 118 19.48 -19.88 19.56
N LYS A 119 20.59 -20.60 19.72
CA LYS A 119 20.66 -22.03 19.34
C LYS A 119 19.78 -22.84 20.29
N SER A 120 18.66 -23.34 19.79
CA SER A 120 17.68 -24.08 20.61
C SER A 120 18.06 -25.56 20.69
N ARG A 121 18.18 -26.09 21.90
CA ARG A 121 18.34 -27.52 22.15
C ARG A 121 17.09 -28.31 21.72
N LYS A 122 15.90 -27.70 21.89
CA LYS A 122 14.61 -28.29 21.51
C LYS A 122 14.52 -28.54 20.01
N TYR A 123 15.17 -27.68 19.19
CA TYR A 123 15.14 -27.73 17.73
C TYR A 123 16.51 -28.11 17.15
N SER A 124 17.19 -29.07 17.76
CA SER A 124 18.44 -29.65 17.26
C SER A 124 19.53 -28.63 16.94
N GLY A 125 19.67 -27.58 17.75
CA GLY A 125 20.68 -26.55 17.59
C GLY A 125 20.36 -25.48 16.53
N ARG A 126 19.16 -25.46 15.94
CA ARG A 126 18.73 -24.40 15.03
C ARG A 126 18.62 -23.06 15.75
N LEU A 127 18.94 -22.00 15.02
CA LEU A 127 18.73 -20.62 15.51
C LEU A 127 17.25 -20.29 15.45
N VAL A 128 16.71 -19.87 16.60
CA VAL A 128 15.31 -19.45 16.75
C VAL A 128 15.22 -18.12 17.48
N PRO A 129 14.23 -17.26 17.16
CA PRO A 129 13.99 -16.07 17.94
C PRO A 129 13.49 -16.44 19.32
N THR A 130 14.08 -15.80 20.31
CA THR A 130 13.79 -16.06 21.71
C THR A 130 13.46 -14.75 22.41
N PHE A 131 12.32 -14.70 23.08
CA PHE A 131 11.88 -13.59 23.88
C PHE A 131 12.22 -13.85 25.35
N TYR A 132 12.76 -12.83 26.01
CA TYR A 132 13.02 -12.80 27.44
C TYR A 132 12.11 -11.74 28.05
N VAL A 133 11.13 -12.18 28.82
CA VAL A 133 10.12 -11.33 29.44
C VAL A 133 10.49 -11.09 30.91
N GLU A 134 10.70 -9.84 31.25
CA GLU A 134 11.06 -9.44 32.63
C GLU A 134 10.06 -8.42 33.15
N LYS A 135 9.71 -8.54 34.43
CA LYS A 135 9.04 -7.46 35.19
C LYS A 135 10.03 -6.32 35.38
N SER A 136 9.64 -5.10 35.07
CA SER A 136 10.50 -3.94 35.22
C SER A 136 9.73 -2.78 35.86
N HIS A 137 10.46 -1.87 36.46
CA HIS A 137 9.96 -0.61 37.00
C HIS A 137 10.63 0.61 36.34
N VAL A 138 11.61 0.37 35.47
CA VAL A 138 12.33 1.40 34.73
C VAL A 138 11.98 1.21 33.25
N TRP A 139 11.43 2.26 32.65
CA TRP A 139 10.85 2.18 31.28
C TRP A 139 11.47 3.24 30.41
N GLU A 140 11.90 2.80 29.24
CA GLU A 140 12.19 3.65 28.12
C GLU A 140 10.95 3.63 27.21
N LYS A 141 10.08 4.62 27.34
CA LYS A 141 8.84 4.68 26.58
C LYS A 141 8.57 6.10 26.08
N VAL A 142 7.77 6.21 25.06
CA VAL A 142 7.13 7.47 24.69
C VAL A 142 6.09 7.79 25.79
N PRO A 143 6.05 9.02 26.33
CA PRO A 143 5.06 9.41 27.33
C PRO A 143 3.64 9.03 26.89
N ASP A 144 2.84 8.56 27.85
CA ASP A 144 1.44 8.15 27.67
C ASP A 144 1.19 6.94 26.75
N ASN A 145 2.23 6.21 26.34
CA ASN A 145 2.08 4.98 25.57
C ASN A 145 2.35 3.74 26.41
N ASP A 146 1.42 2.79 26.36
CA ASP A 146 1.51 1.53 27.10
C ASP A 146 2.35 0.48 26.38
N LEU A 147 2.43 0.56 25.06
CA LEU A 147 3.30 -0.29 24.26
C LEU A 147 4.24 0.58 23.40
N THR A 148 5.55 0.39 23.61
CA THR A 148 6.60 0.99 22.76
C THR A 148 7.53 -0.12 22.28
N ILE A 149 7.69 -0.23 20.97
CA ILE A 149 8.64 -1.14 20.31
C ILE A 149 9.81 -0.28 19.86
N LYS A 150 11.00 -0.55 20.38
CA LYS A 150 12.24 0.13 20.01
C LYS A 150 13.06 -0.77 19.10
N ILE A 151 13.43 -0.24 17.95
CA ILE A 151 14.30 -0.90 16.97
C ILE A 151 15.55 -0.05 16.83
N GLU A 152 16.72 -0.65 17.10
CA GLU A 152 18.02 0.02 17.08
C GLU A 152 18.87 -0.41 15.90
N ASN A 153 19.88 0.38 15.59
CA ASN A 153 20.81 0.24 14.47
C ASN A 153 20.18 0.46 13.08
N ILE A 154 19.17 1.30 12.99
CA ILE A 154 18.54 1.70 11.73
C ILE A 154 19.40 2.78 11.06
N THR A 155 19.91 2.50 9.88
CA THR A 155 20.66 3.47 9.09
C THR A 155 19.75 4.53 8.45
N GLU A 156 20.30 5.67 8.07
CA GLU A 156 19.54 6.70 7.34
C GLU A 156 19.02 6.21 5.99
N GLU A 157 19.79 5.36 5.30
CA GLU A 157 19.37 4.75 4.04
C GLU A 157 18.15 3.83 4.24
N GLU A 158 18.20 2.95 5.24
CA GLU A 158 17.06 2.08 5.59
C GLU A 158 15.84 2.91 5.99
N TYR A 159 16.03 3.97 6.78
CA TYR A 159 14.94 4.88 7.13
C TYR A 159 14.32 5.53 5.89
N GLY A 160 15.14 5.97 4.93
CA GLY A 160 14.65 6.50 3.65
C GLY A 160 13.75 5.50 2.92
N LEU A 161 14.18 4.24 2.79
CA LEU A 161 13.39 3.18 2.17
C LEU A 161 12.10 2.87 2.95
N ILE A 162 12.14 2.91 4.28
CA ILE A 162 10.94 2.74 5.13
C ILE A 162 9.93 3.85 4.85
N VAL A 163 10.38 5.11 4.78
CA VAL A 163 9.51 6.25 4.47
C VAL A 163 8.90 6.11 3.06
N GLU A 164 9.69 5.75 2.06
CA GLU A 164 9.19 5.53 0.70
C GLU A 164 8.13 4.41 0.62
N SER A 165 8.28 3.40 1.46
CA SER A 165 7.34 2.28 1.50
C SER A 165 6.03 2.57 2.23
N ASN A 166 5.86 3.76 2.81
CA ASN A 166 4.70 4.09 3.65
C ASN A 166 4.25 5.54 3.44
N LEU A 167 3.17 5.73 2.71
CA LEU A 167 2.59 7.06 2.41
C LEU A 167 2.22 7.84 3.68
N ARG A 168 1.97 7.17 4.79
CA ARG A 168 1.62 7.84 6.07
C ARG A 168 2.81 8.52 6.74
N LEU A 169 4.02 8.15 6.33
CA LEU A 169 5.27 8.77 6.78
C LEU A 169 5.76 9.87 5.84
N GLN A 170 5.06 10.09 4.73
CA GLN A 170 5.41 11.08 3.69
C GLN A 170 4.53 12.31 3.80
N ASN A 171 5.07 13.45 3.39
CA ASN A 171 4.33 14.71 3.27
C ASN A 171 3.70 14.80 1.88
N LEU A 172 2.53 14.20 1.72
CA LEU A 172 1.81 14.24 0.45
C LEU A 172 1.21 15.63 0.21
N ASN A 173 1.43 16.19 -0.98
CA ASN A 173 0.77 17.43 -1.40
C ASN A 173 -0.69 17.12 -1.79
N SER A 174 -1.65 17.76 -1.14
CA SER A 174 -3.08 17.55 -1.41
C SER A 174 -3.49 17.87 -2.85
N ASN A 175 -2.75 18.74 -3.54
CA ASN A 175 -3.02 19.08 -4.95
C ASN A 175 -2.61 17.94 -5.91
N ASP A 176 -1.77 17.02 -5.48
CA ASP A 176 -1.30 15.89 -6.27
C ASP A 176 -2.05 14.61 -5.94
N ILE A 177 -3.23 14.73 -5.32
CA ILE A 177 -4.06 13.59 -4.92
C ILE A 177 -5.49 13.77 -5.40
N LEU A 178 -6.03 12.75 -6.08
CA LEU A 178 -7.46 12.62 -6.33
C LEU A 178 -8.04 11.58 -5.37
N ASN A 179 -8.99 11.99 -4.53
CA ASN A 179 -9.67 11.08 -3.61
C ASN A 179 -10.83 10.38 -4.32
N CYS A 180 -10.89 9.06 -4.22
CA CYS A 180 -11.90 8.20 -4.81
C CYS A 180 -12.60 7.38 -3.72
N SER A 181 -13.77 6.82 -4.04
CA SER A 181 -14.46 5.88 -3.13
C SER A 181 -13.61 4.63 -2.82
N HIS A 182 -12.76 4.20 -3.74
CA HIS A 182 -11.90 3.02 -3.63
C HIS A 182 -10.47 3.34 -3.14
N GLY A 183 -10.15 4.60 -2.86
CA GLY A 183 -8.81 5.01 -2.40
C GLY A 183 -8.36 6.35 -2.93
N LYS A 184 -7.10 6.46 -3.38
CA LYS A 184 -6.49 7.70 -3.87
C LYS A 184 -5.68 7.44 -5.12
N ILE A 185 -5.74 8.36 -6.08
CA ILE A 185 -4.82 8.43 -7.21
C ILE A 185 -3.74 9.45 -6.86
N LEU A 186 -2.48 9.06 -7.02
CA LEU A 186 -1.31 9.87 -6.73
C LEU A 186 -0.74 10.41 -8.04
N LEU A 187 -0.87 11.72 -8.26
CA LEU A 187 -0.59 12.36 -9.55
C LEU A 187 0.88 12.70 -9.76
N SER A 188 1.65 12.84 -8.66
CA SER A 188 3.06 13.19 -8.76
C SER A 188 3.86 12.07 -9.43
N LYS A 189 4.78 12.46 -10.33
CA LYS A 189 5.61 11.54 -11.11
C LYS A 189 6.46 10.59 -10.25
N GLU A 190 6.77 10.97 -9.04
CA GLU A 190 7.51 10.11 -8.09
C GLU A 190 6.75 8.85 -7.69
N TYR A 191 5.40 8.86 -7.84
CA TYR A 191 4.53 7.72 -7.56
C TYR A 191 4.15 6.92 -8.80
N GLN A 192 4.63 7.30 -9.99
CA GLN A 192 4.29 6.61 -11.24
C GLN A 192 4.46 5.10 -11.10
N GLY A 193 3.39 4.35 -11.38
CA GLY A 193 3.33 2.90 -11.30
C GLY A 193 3.36 2.31 -9.89
N LYS A 194 3.60 3.09 -8.83
CA LYS A 194 3.64 2.58 -7.46
C LYS A 194 2.23 2.28 -6.95
N ILE A 195 2.06 1.08 -6.42
CA ILE A 195 0.80 0.60 -5.85
C ILE A 195 0.96 0.46 -4.33
N TYR A 196 0.06 1.13 -3.63
CA TYR A 196 -0.06 1.07 -2.18
C TYR A 196 -1.43 0.50 -1.82
N VAL A 197 -1.53 -0.15 -0.68
CA VAL A 197 -2.79 -0.58 -0.06
C VAL A 197 -2.82 -0.06 1.36
N SER A 198 -3.81 0.76 1.66
CA SER A 198 -3.91 1.46 2.95
C SER A 198 -2.63 2.23 3.33
N GLY A 199 -2.01 2.89 2.34
CA GLY A 199 -0.77 3.65 2.51
C GLY A 199 0.52 2.84 2.53
N LEU A 200 0.45 1.51 2.45
CA LEU A 200 1.62 0.63 2.48
C LEU A 200 1.98 0.14 1.07
N TYR A 201 3.24 0.33 0.67
CA TYR A 201 3.73 -0.09 -0.63
C TYR A 201 3.62 -1.61 -0.82
N VAL A 202 3.12 -2.01 -1.97
CA VAL A 202 2.96 -3.41 -2.37
C VAL A 202 3.86 -3.76 -3.55
N THR A 203 3.76 -3.00 -4.65
CA THR A 203 4.50 -3.29 -5.88
C THR A 203 4.60 -2.06 -6.78
N THR A 204 5.40 -2.17 -7.85
CA THR A 204 5.41 -1.20 -8.96
C THR A 204 4.98 -1.90 -10.24
N VAL A 205 4.18 -1.23 -11.05
CA VAL A 205 3.70 -1.70 -12.36
C VAL A 205 4.12 -0.69 -13.41
N ASP A 206 5.07 -1.06 -14.25
CA ASP A 206 5.75 -0.14 -15.19
C ASP A 206 4.83 0.53 -16.21
N ASN A 207 3.68 -0.10 -16.52
CA ASN A 207 2.75 0.37 -17.55
C ASN A 207 1.64 1.29 -17.02
N TYR A 208 1.74 1.74 -15.77
CA TYR A 208 0.83 2.72 -15.19
C TYR A 208 1.41 4.12 -15.26
N GLU A 209 0.58 5.09 -15.58
CA GLU A 209 0.95 6.50 -15.65
C GLU A 209 0.95 7.18 -14.27
N TYR A 210 0.14 6.67 -13.33
CA TYR A 210 -0.03 7.23 -11.99
C TYR A 210 0.23 6.21 -10.89
N GLY A 211 0.36 6.70 -9.65
CA GLY A 211 0.38 5.85 -8.46
C GLY A 211 -1.00 5.68 -7.85
N TYR A 212 -1.18 4.65 -7.03
CA TYR A 212 -2.47 4.32 -6.42
C TYR A 212 -2.31 3.88 -4.97
N ASP A 213 -3.16 4.43 -4.09
CA ASP A 213 -3.36 3.92 -2.73
C ASP A 213 -4.79 3.36 -2.63
N ILE A 214 -4.93 2.04 -2.66
CA ILE A 214 -6.22 1.34 -2.77
C ILE A 214 -6.68 0.92 -1.37
N ASN A 215 -7.99 1.05 -1.12
CA ASN A 215 -8.59 0.57 0.12
C ASN A 215 -8.51 -0.96 0.19
N PRO A 216 -8.20 -1.55 1.36
CA PRO A 216 -7.95 -2.99 1.49
C PRO A 216 -9.17 -3.86 1.20
N GLU A 217 -10.40 -3.33 1.35
CA GLU A 217 -11.64 -4.03 1.02
C GLU A 217 -11.86 -4.22 -0.49
N ASN A 218 -11.16 -3.45 -1.33
CA ASN A 218 -11.35 -3.46 -2.79
C ASN A 218 -10.34 -4.35 -3.52
N ILE A 219 -9.34 -4.89 -2.83
CA ILE A 219 -8.30 -5.69 -3.47
C ILE A 219 -7.86 -6.86 -2.60
N ASN A 220 -7.62 -8.00 -3.23
CA ASN A 220 -7.11 -9.18 -2.54
C ASN A 220 -5.58 -9.22 -2.63
N LEU A 221 -4.93 -9.20 -1.47
CA LEU A 221 -3.48 -9.38 -1.35
C LEU A 221 -3.15 -10.85 -1.07
N ASP A 222 -2.05 -11.33 -1.62
CA ASP A 222 -1.47 -12.60 -1.21
C ASP A 222 -0.97 -12.53 0.26
N ARG A 223 -0.59 -13.68 0.82
CA ARG A 223 -0.10 -13.77 2.20
C ARG A 223 1.13 -12.89 2.44
N ASP A 224 2.01 -12.80 1.46
CA ASP A 224 3.26 -12.03 1.53
C ASP A 224 3.05 -10.55 1.12
N ARG A 225 1.82 -10.18 0.67
CA ARG A 225 1.41 -8.83 0.27
C ARG A 225 2.31 -8.21 -0.80
N LYS A 226 2.82 -9.05 -1.70
CA LYS A 226 3.73 -8.61 -2.78
C LYS A 226 3.11 -8.69 -4.16
N THR A 227 2.00 -9.40 -4.31
CA THR A 227 1.35 -9.61 -5.60
C THR A 227 -0.13 -9.30 -5.55
N ILE A 228 -0.56 -8.63 -6.60
CA ILE A 228 -1.96 -8.37 -6.89
C ILE A 228 -2.22 -8.91 -8.29
N PRO A 229 -3.30 -9.66 -8.53
CA PRO A 229 -3.67 -10.06 -9.88
C PRO A 229 -3.83 -8.83 -10.77
N SER A 230 -3.19 -8.84 -11.94
CA SER A 230 -3.17 -7.67 -12.84
C SER A 230 -4.57 -7.24 -13.30
N PHE A 231 -5.47 -8.22 -13.47
CA PHE A 231 -6.86 -7.95 -13.80
C PHE A 231 -7.56 -7.14 -12.67
N ASP A 232 -7.45 -7.61 -11.42
CA ASP A 232 -8.10 -6.96 -10.27
C ASP A 232 -7.59 -5.52 -10.10
N LEU A 233 -6.28 -5.34 -10.27
CA LEU A 233 -5.66 -4.03 -10.16
C LEU A 233 -6.16 -3.07 -11.25
N SER A 234 -6.10 -3.46 -12.53
CA SER A 234 -6.57 -2.62 -13.64
C SER A 234 -8.08 -2.35 -13.57
N TRP A 235 -8.85 -3.30 -13.04
CA TRP A 235 -10.27 -3.10 -12.79
C TRP A 235 -10.52 -2.02 -11.73
N GLU A 236 -9.81 -2.09 -10.61
CA GLU A 236 -9.97 -1.10 -9.51
C GLU A 236 -9.48 0.29 -9.93
N THR A 237 -8.32 0.40 -10.59
CA THR A 237 -7.83 1.70 -11.08
C THR A 237 -8.77 2.31 -12.12
N SER A 238 -9.35 1.50 -13.00
CA SER A 238 -10.36 1.98 -13.95
C SER A 238 -11.61 2.54 -13.27
N LYS A 239 -12.06 1.90 -12.18
CA LYS A 239 -13.17 2.43 -11.36
C LYS A 239 -12.80 3.77 -10.71
N MET A 240 -11.60 3.87 -10.14
CA MET A 240 -11.12 5.12 -9.53
C MET A 240 -11.11 6.26 -10.56
N TRP A 241 -10.64 6.03 -11.77
CA TRP A 241 -10.66 7.02 -12.84
C TRP A 241 -12.06 7.36 -13.32
N SER A 242 -13.03 6.45 -13.22
CA SER A 242 -14.43 6.74 -13.58
C SER A 242 -15.07 7.84 -12.74
N GLU A 243 -14.54 8.11 -11.55
CA GLU A 243 -14.98 9.19 -10.68
C GLU A 243 -14.37 10.56 -11.06
N HIS A 244 -13.32 10.56 -11.91
CA HIS A 244 -12.53 11.76 -12.25
C HIS A 244 -12.47 12.06 -13.75
N VAL A 245 -13.50 11.68 -14.50
CA VAL A 245 -13.57 11.82 -15.96
C VAL A 245 -13.42 13.26 -16.48
N ASN A 246 -13.65 14.25 -15.62
CA ASN A 246 -13.61 15.67 -15.98
C ASN A 246 -12.23 16.34 -15.70
N THR A 247 -11.24 15.57 -15.27
CA THR A 247 -9.88 16.08 -15.00
C THR A 247 -9.02 16.09 -16.26
N ASP A 248 -8.05 17.01 -16.31
CA ASP A 248 -7.08 17.08 -17.42
C ASP A 248 -6.25 15.78 -17.49
N GLN A 249 -5.94 15.18 -16.34
CA GLN A 249 -5.23 13.91 -16.23
C GLN A 249 -6.00 12.76 -16.90
N PHE A 250 -7.31 12.69 -16.67
CA PHE A 250 -8.16 11.71 -17.34
C PHE A 250 -8.22 11.95 -18.85
N VAL A 251 -8.36 13.21 -19.27
CA VAL A 251 -8.35 13.56 -20.70
C VAL A 251 -7.05 13.11 -21.35
N ASN A 252 -5.90 13.32 -20.72
CA ASN A 252 -4.60 12.86 -21.21
C ASN A 252 -4.52 11.33 -21.32
N LEU A 253 -5.05 10.60 -20.32
CA LEU A 253 -5.09 9.14 -20.36
C LEU A 253 -5.94 8.61 -21.52
N ILE A 254 -7.17 9.14 -21.68
CA ILE A 254 -8.11 8.61 -22.69
C ILE A 254 -7.74 9.01 -24.11
N THR A 255 -6.98 10.09 -24.30
CA THR A 255 -6.51 10.54 -25.62
C THR A 255 -5.12 10.03 -26.00
N SER A 256 -4.48 9.22 -25.13
CA SER A 256 -3.18 8.61 -25.44
C SER A 256 -3.27 7.63 -26.61
N GLU A 257 -2.18 7.49 -27.40
CA GLU A 257 -2.14 6.59 -28.57
C GLU A 257 -2.41 5.13 -28.20
N SER A 258 -1.85 4.68 -27.06
CA SER A 258 -2.10 3.35 -26.51
C SER A 258 -2.95 3.47 -25.24
N ILE A 259 -3.81 2.49 -24.99
CA ILE A 259 -4.62 2.47 -23.78
C ILE A 259 -3.70 2.27 -22.55
N PRO A 260 -3.60 3.24 -21.63
CA PRO A 260 -2.88 3.05 -20.38
C PRO A 260 -3.54 1.96 -19.53
N TYR A 261 -2.73 1.20 -18.80
CA TYR A 261 -3.24 0.15 -17.91
C TYR A 261 -4.14 0.71 -16.81
N ASP A 262 -3.95 1.98 -16.43
CA ASP A 262 -4.77 2.73 -15.47
C ASP A 262 -6.27 2.70 -15.79
N ILE A 263 -6.62 2.71 -17.06
CA ILE A 263 -8.01 2.78 -17.55
C ILE A 263 -8.41 1.61 -18.46
N ASN A 264 -7.63 0.55 -18.50
CA ASN A 264 -7.80 -0.55 -19.44
C ASN A 264 -9.20 -1.22 -19.39
N TYR A 265 -9.86 -1.18 -18.25
CA TYR A 265 -11.22 -1.71 -18.04
C TYR A 265 -12.27 -0.63 -17.82
N LEU A 266 -12.00 0.61 -18.22
CA LEU A 266 -12.92 1.73 -18.01
C LEU A 266 -14.31 1.46 -18.61
N SER A 267 -14.39 0.95 -19.84
CA SER A 267 -15.64 0.64 -20.52
C SER A 267 -16.48 -0.43 -19.79
N LEU A 268 -15.83 -1.37 -19.12
CA LEU A 268 -16.50 -2.41 -18.33
C LEU A 268 -16.94 -1.91 -16.94
N SER A 269 -16.16 -1.01 -16.35
CA SER A 269 -16.43 -0.47 -15.02
C SER A 269 -17.49 0.64 -15.03
N SER A 270 -17.60 1.37 -16.13
CA SER A 270 -18.41 2.58 -16.25
C SER A 270 -19.84 2.36 -16.75
N ILE A 271 -20.25 1.13 -17.04
CA ILE A 271 -21.54 0.78 -17.65
C ILE A 271 -22.77 1.45 -16.99
N SER A 272 -22.65 1.95 -15.77
CA SER A 272 -23.76 2.60 -15.06
C SER A 272 -23.54 4.07 -14.70
N SER A 273 -22.33 4.58 -14.70
CA SER A 273 -22.01 5.87 -14.06
C SER A 273 -21.51 6.99 -14.99
N ILE A 274 -20.92 6.67 -16.14
CA ILE A 274 -20.43 7.70 -17.08
C ILE A 274 -21.56 8.10 -18.05
N LYS A 275 -22.68 8.54 -17.55
CA LYS A 275 -23.73 9.05 -18.43
C LYS A 275 -23.61 10.55 -18.76
N ASN A 276 -22.69 11.27 -18.15
CA ASN A 276 -22.59 12.72 -18.30
C ASN A 276 -21.14 13.20 -18.27
N TYR A 277 -20.40 12.99 -19.34
CA TYR A 277 -19.23 13.84 -19.59
C TYR A 277 -19.72 15.29 -19.67
N ASP A 278 -19.11 16.18 -18.90
CA ASP A 278 -19.50 17.58 -19.00
C ASP A 278 -19.08 18.16 -20.38
N PRO A 279 -19.76 19.20 -20.87
CA PRO A 279 -19.44 19.81 -22.17
C PRO A 279 -17.99 20.31 -22.27
N ILE A 280 -17.35 20.65 -21.13
CA ILE A 280 -15.98 21.14 -21.10
C ILE A 280 -15.02 20.00 -21.44
N THR A 281 -15.20 18.83 -20.82
CA THR A 281 -14.40 17.64 -21.09
C THR A 281 -14.54 17.21 -22.56
N ILE A 282 -15.76 17.16 -23.10
CA ILE A 282 -15.98 16.86 -24.51
C ILE A 282 -15.28 17.88 -25.41
N THR A 283 -15.34 19.16 -25.08
CA THR A 283 -14.65 20.22 -25.83
C THR A 283 -13.13 20.03 -25.81
N LYS A 284 -12.54 19.69 -24.65
CA LYS A 284 -11.10 19.40 -24.55
C LYS A 284 -10.69 18.23 -25.44
N ILE A 285 -11.45 17.13 -25.42
CA ILE A 285 -11.19 15.95 -26.23
C ILE A 285 -11.33 16.28 -27.72
N ARG A 286 -12.38 17.03 -28.14
CA ARG A 286 -12.54 17.49 -29.52
C ARG A 286 -11.37 18.35 -30.01
N ASN A 287 -10.83 19.21 -29.14
CA ASN A 287 -9.67 20.03 -29.47
C ASN A 287 -8.40 19.20 -29.71
N ILE A 288 -8.23 18.08 -28.98
CA ILE A 288 -7.10 17.16 -29.18
C ILE A 288 -7.25 16.37 -30.49
N ILE A 289 -8.44 15.85 -30.75
CA ILE A 289 -8.73 15.11 -32.00
C ILE A 289 -8.61 16.01 -33.21
N GLY A 290 -8.96 17.30 -33.08
CA GLY A 290 -8.97 18.26 -34.19
C GLY A 290 -10.34 18.51 -34.76
N HIS A 291 -10.63 19.78 -35.07
CA HIS A 291 -11.91 20.20 -35.63
C HIS A 291 -12.11 19.59 -37.03
N GLY A 292 -13.20 18.84 -37.21
CA GLY A 292 -13.55 18.19 -38.48
C GLY A 292 -12.74 16.91 -38.79
N GLU A 293 -11.94 16.43 -37.83
CA GLU A 293 -11.32 15.12 -37.92
C GLU A 293 -12.27 14.02 -37.45
N ILE A 294 -12.17 12.85 -38.08
CA ILE A 294 -13.05 11.71 -37.80
C ILE A 294 -12.25 10.65 -37.04
N PRO A 295 -12.65 10.30 -35.82
CA PRO A 295 -11.96 9.26 -35.02
C PRO A 295 -12.00 7.90 -35.72
N VAL A 296 -10.85 7.23 -35.80
CA VAL A 296 -10.71 5.89 -36.39
C VAL A 296 -9.81 5.02 -35.50
N ILE A 297 -10.06 3.70 -35.51
CA ILE A 297 -9.32 2.72 -34.70
C ILE A 297 -8.60 1.66 -35.54
N SER A 298 -8.72 1.71 -36.84
CA SER A 298 -8.08 0.75 -37.73
C SER A 298 -7.70 1.39 -39.07
N GLN A 299 -6.73 0.79 -39.74
CA GLN A 299 -6.31 1.23 -41.08
C GLN A 299 -7.44 1.18 -42.11
N ASP A 300 -8.31 0.15 -42.05
CA ASP A 300 -9.46 0.04 -42.95
C ASP A 300 -10.46 1.21 -42.77
N MET A 301 -10.71 1.63 -41.52
CA MET A 301 -11.52 2.81 -41.26
C MET A 301 -10.85 4.08 -41.76
N TYR A 302 -9.54 4.20 -41.52
CA TYR A 302 -8.74 5.32 -42.00
C TYR A 302 -8.87 5.49 -43.51
N ASP A 303 -8.66 4.42 -44.28
CA ASP A 303 -8.72 4.43 -45.73
C ASP A 303 -10.14 4.76 -46.28
N ARG A 304 -11.19 4.29 -45.59
CA ARG A 304 -12.59 4.64 -45.92
C ARG A 304 -12.87 6.12 -45.74
N VAL A 305 -12.38 6.70 -44.61
CA VAL A 305 -12.55 8.13 -44.31
C VAL A 305 -11.81 8.97 -45.36
N ILE A 306 -10.59 8.61 -45.73
CA ILE A 306 -9.84 9.27 -46.82
C ILE A 306 -10.58 9.16 -48.13
N ALA A 307 -11.07 7.97 -48.51
CA ALA A 307 -11.82 7.76 -49.76
C ALA A 307 -13.11 8.59 -49.82
N ALA A 308 -13.71 8.88 -48.69
CA ALA A 308 -14.86 9.76 -48.54
C ALA A 308 -14.52 11.27 -48.49
N GLY A 309 -13.23 11.65 -48.58
CA GLY A 309 -12.76 13.05 -48.51
C GLY A 309 -12.70 13.63 -47.10
N GLY A 310 -12.81 12.78 -46.09
CA GLY A 310 -12.68 13.18 -44.68
C GLY A 310 -11.24 13.21 -44.21
N LYS A 311 -11.05 13.67 -42.95
CA LYS A 311 -9.76 13.71 -42.28
C LYS A 311 -9.78 12.71 -41.11
N PRO A 312 -9.17 11.52 -41.26
CA PRO A 312 -9.15 10.55 -40.17
C PRO A 312 -8.10 10.92 -39.08
N HIS A 313 -8.45 10.64 -37.82
CA HIS A 313 -7.57 10.77 -36.67
C HIS A 313 -7.57 9.45 -35.88
N PHE A 314 -6.40 8.83 -35.72
CA PHE A 314 -6.30 7.60 -34.94
C PHE A 314 -6.55 7.87 -33.45
N VAL A 315 -7.45 7.07 -32.86
CA VAL A 315 -7.73 7.10 -31.42
C VAL A 315 -7.72 5.66 -30.87
N ASN A 316 -7.55 5.52 -29.56
CA ASN A 316 -7.68 4.20 -28.95
C ASN A 316 -9.15 3.72 -28.89
N SER A 317 -9.34 2.42 -28.66
CA SER A 317 -10.67 1.82 -28.70
C SER A 317 -11.58 2.27 -27.54
N ILE A 318 -11.04 2.68 -26.40
CA ILE A 318 -11.85 3.21 -25.28
C ILE A 318 -12.44 4.56 -25.69
N LEU A 319 -11.60 5.48 -26.18
CA LEU A 319 -12.04 6.79 -26.65
C LEU A 319 -13.10 6.65 -27.75
N TYR A 320 -12.85 5.75 -28.71
CA TYR A 320 -13.77 5.49 -29.81
C TYR A 320 -15.14 4.99 -29.32
N ASN A 321 -15.18 3.99 -28.47
CA ASN A 321 -16.42 3.36 -28.02
C ASN A 321 -17.21 4.22 -27.01
N GLU A 322 -16.51 4.89 -26.09
CA GLU A 322 -17.14 5.64 -25.01
C GLU A 322 -17.59 7.04 -25.44
N LEU A 323 -16.85 7.69 -26.33
CA LEU A 323 -17.06 9.09 -26.65
C LEU A 323 -17.60 9.35 -28.07
N LEU A 324 -17.56 8.37 -28.97
CA LEU A 324 -18.09 8.52 -30.30
C LEU A 324 -19.51 9.12 -30.33
N PRO A 325 -20.47 8.71 -29.48
CA PRO A 325 -21.82 9.29 -29.47
C PRO A 325 -21.84 10.80 -29.21
N TYR A 326 -20.86 11.32 -28.48
CA TYR A 326 -20.75 12.74 -28.14
C TYR A 326 -19.94 13.56 -29.15
N LEU A 327 -19.22 12.87 -30.05
CA LEU A 327 -18.37 13.50 -31.06
C LEU A 327 -19.08 13.66 -32.42
N THR A 328 -20.12 12.89 -32.68
CA THR A 328 -20.82 12.83 -33.95
C THR A 328 -22.03 13.79 -34.09
N ASP A 329 -22.50 14.38 -33.00
CA ASP A 329 -23.65 15.29 -32.97
C ASP A 329 -23.24 16.76 -33.16
N SER A 330 -22.60 17.10 -34.28
CA SER A 330 -22.40 18.51 -34.70
C SER A 330 -22.24 18.69 -36.20
#